data_33a3cf1f099466103908d6047aa08817
#
_entry.id   33a3cf1f099466103908d6047aa08817
#
_cell.length_a   1.000
_cell.length_b   1.000
_cell.length_c   1.000
_cell.angle_alpha   90.00
_cell.angle_beta   90.00
_cell.angle_gamma   90.00
#
_symmetry.space_group_name_H-M   'P 1'
#
loop_
_entity.id
_entity.type
_entity.pdbx_description
1 polymer ?
#
loop_
_entity_poly.entity_id
_entity_poly.type
_entity_poly.pdbx_seq_one_letter_code
_entity_poly.pdbx_strand_id
1 'polypeptide(L)'
;HRAGCRIYLTVNTLLKHKEIEGQLISYIRPFYEHGLDAVIVQDLGVMRLIKKHFPDMDIHASTQMTQTGSLGSKLLWDMGAERVVTSREMTLTEIAQLHKDCPDMEIESFVHGAMCYCYSGQCLMSSFRGGRSGNRGRCAQPCRLSYKVYDNDSQINDKDNSFALSSKDMCALPILPDIIEAGVYSLKIEGRMKNVTYAAYVTSVYR
;
A
#
# COMPACT_ATOMS: atom_id res chain seq x y z
N HIS A 1 16.24 -10.90 -8.17
CA HIS A 1 16.94 -12.18 -7.96
C HIS A 1 18.47 -12.11 -8.14
N ARG A 2 19.02 -11.48 -9.21
CA ARG A 2 20.50 -11.41 -9.42
C ARG A 2 21.26 -10.75 -8.27
N ALA A 3 20.60 -9.85 -7.50
CA ALA A 3 21.15 -9.18 -6.33
C ALA A 3 20.71 -9.82 -4.99
N GLY A 4 20.14 -11.00 -5.00
CA GLY A 4 19.60 -11.67 -3.81
C GLY A 4 18.32 -11.04 -3.22
N CYS A 5 17.65 -10.15 -3.98
CA CYS A 5 16.41 -9.52 -3.54
C CYS A 5 15.19 -10.32 -3.99
N ARG A 6 14.17 -10.39 -3.13
CA ARG A 6 12.83 -10.86 -3.50
C ARG A 6 12.13 -9.82 -4.38
N ILE A 7 11.30 -10.30 -5.30
CA ILE A 7 10.55 -9.47 -6.24
C ILE A 7 9.05 -9.71 -6.05
N TYR A 8 8.29 -8.63 -5.81
CA TYR A 8 6.85 -8.69 -5.64
C TYR A 8 6.15 -7.90 -6.75
N LEU A 9 5.21 -8.55 -7.44
CA LEU A 9 4.43 -7.91 -8.50
C LEU A 9 3.18 -7.25 -7.90
N THR A 10 3.00 -5.96 -8.15
CA THR A 10 1.80 -5.25 -7.72
C THR A 10 0.62 -5.49 -8.67
N VAL A 11 -0.37 -6.26 -8.21
CA VAL A 11 -1.67 -6.50 -8.85
C VAL A 11 -2.76 -5.81 -7.98
N ASN A 12 -2.44 -4.65 -7.44
CA ASN A 12 -3.19 -3.96 -6.42
C ASN A 12 -3.99 -2.75 -6.95
N THR A 13 -4.49 -2.85 -8.14
CA THR A 13 -5.44 -1.89 -8.72
C THR A 13 -6.81 -2.54 -8.88
N LEU A 14 -7.88 -1.74 -8.81
CA LEU A 14 -9.23 -2.22 -9.14
C LEU A 14 -9.28 -2.66 -10.60
N LEU A 15 -9.54 -3.92 -10.83
CA LEU A 15 -9.67 -4.51 -12.15
C LEU A 15 -11.13 -4.61 -12.57
N LYS A 16 -11.40 -4.42 -13.86
CA LYS A 16 -12.71 -4.66 -14.44
C LYS A 16 -12.87 -6.16 -14.75
N HIS A 17 -14.10 -6.64 -14.76
CA HIS A 17 -14.42 -8.04 -15.03
C HIS A 17 -13.70 -8.60 -16.28
N LYS A 18 -13.73 -7.88 -17.39
CA LYS A 18 -13.02 -8.28 -18.63
C LYS A 18 -11.48 -8.39 -18.46
N GLU A 19 -10.89 -7.58 -17.59
CA GLU A 19 -9.44 -7.62 -17.30
C GLU A 19 -9.11 -8.84 -16.44
N ILE A 20 -10.00 -9.19 -15.50
CA ILE A 20 -9.82 -10.36 -14.62
C ILE A 20 -9.95 -11.65 -15.45
N GLU A 21 -11.03 -11.81 -16.21
CA GLU A 21 -11.29 -13.06 -16.97
C GLU A 21 -10.36 -13.26 -18.17
N GLY A 22 -10.03 -12.17 -18.89
CA GLY A 22 -9.34 -12.29 -20.17
C GLY A 22 -7.82 -12.12 -20.11
N GLN A 23 -7.27 -11.42 -19.13
CA GLN A 23 -5.89 -10.95 -19.20
C GLN A 23 -5.05 -11.25 -17.95
N LEU A 24 -5.65 -11.34 -16.77
CA LEU A 24 -4.92 -11.39 -15.50
C LEU A 24 -3.95 -12.58 -15.42
N ILE A 25 -4.43 -13.78 -15.70
CA ILE A 25 -3.64 -15.00 -15.57
C ILE A 25 -2.51 -15.05 -16.62
N SER A 26 -2.80 -14.67 -17.85
CA SER A 26 -1.79 -14.58 -18.93
C SER A 26 -0.74 -13.50 -18.62
N TYR A 27 -1.12 -12.41 -17.94
CA TYR A 27 -0.19 -11.37 -17.51
C TYR A 27 0.74 -11.85 -16.38
N ILE A 28 0.22 -12.58 -15.38
CA ILE A 28 1.01 -13.04 -14.22
C ILE A 28 1.90 -14.22 -14.60
N ARG A 29 1.44 -15.14 -15.47
CA ARG A 29 2.12 -16.40 -15.79
C ARG A 29 3.60 -16.26 -16.12
N PRO A 30 4.05 -15.36 -17.02
CA PRO A 30 5.49 -15.25 -17.33
C PRO A 30 6.34 -14.88 -16.11
N PHE A 31 5.83 -14.05 -15.21
CA PHE A 31 6.55 -13.68 -13.97
C PHE A 31 6.63 -14.86 -13.01
N TYR A 32 5.54 -15.62 -12.86
CA TYR A 32 5.51 -16.83 -12.05
C TYR A 32 6.51 -17.86 -12.54
N GLU A 33 6.53 -18.14 -13.83
CA GLU A 33 7.44 -19.10 -14.47
C GLU A 33 8.93 -18.68 -14.36
N HIS A 34 9.20 -17.38 -14.17
CA HIS A 34 10.54 -16.83 -13.93
C HIS A 34 10.88 -16.67 -12.43
N GLY A 35 10.08 -17.22 -11.53
CA GLY A 35 10.35 -17.28 -10.10
C GLY A 35 9.96 -16.02 -9.33
N LEU A 36 8.85 -15.38 -9.69
CA LEU A 36 8.28 -14.29 -8.89
C LEU A 36 7.97 -14.78 -7.47
N ASP A 37 8.44 -14.05 -6.44
CA ASP A 37 8.29 -14.48 -5.05
C ASP A 37 6.87 -14.26 -4.52
N ALA A 38 6.21 -13.13 -4.86
CA ALA A 38 4.86 -12.86 -4.40
C ALA A 38 4.12 -11.86 -5.29
N VAL A 39 2.80 -11.80 -5.11
CA VAL A 39 1.94 -10.77 -5.68
C VAL A 39 1.28 -9.94 -4.59
N ILE A 40 1.18 -8.62 -4.80
CA ILE A 40 0.47 -7.71 -3.90
C ILE A 40 -0.91 -7.44 -4.49
N VAL A 41 -1.98 -7.84 -3.80
CA VAL A 41 -3.35 -7.89 -4.35
C VAL A 41 -4.28 -6.96 -3.57
N GLN A 42 -5.26 -6.38 -4.26
CA GLN A 42 -6.31 -5.53 -3.67
C GLN A 42 -7.69 -6.20 -3.68
N ASP A 43 -7.98 -7.05 -4.64
CA ASP A 43 -9.32 -7.59 -4.89
C ASP A 43 -9.42 -9.04 -4.45
N LEU A 44 -10.48 -9.39 -3.69
CA LEU A 44 -10.69 -10.75 -3.14
C LEU A 44 -10.92 -11.79 -4.25
N GLY A 45 -11.59 -11.40 -5.34
CA GLY A 45 -11.81 -12.28 -6.50
C GLY A 45 -10.51 -12.57 -7.23
N VAL A 46 -9.65 -11.55 -7.38
CA VAL A 46 -8.30 -11.69 -7.93
C VAL A 46 -7.44 -12.61 -7.07
N MET A 47 -7.48 -12.44 -5.74
CA MET A 47 -6.80 -13.29 -4.78
C MET A 47 -7.16 -14.77 -4.95
N ARG A 48 -8.47 -15.06 -4.97
CA ARG A 48 -9.00 -16.40 -5.18
C ARG A 48 -8.58 -17.00 -6.53
N LEU A 49 -8.60 -16.16 -7.59
CA LEU A 49 -8.22 -16.60 -8.93
C LEU A 49 -6.72 -16.94 -9.02
N ILE A 50 -5.86 -16.12 -8.37
CA ILE A 50 -4.43 -16.37 -8.31
C ILE A 50 -4.14 -17.68 -7.56
N LYS A 51 -4.69 -17.90 -6.38
CA LYS A 51 -4.52 -19.17 -5.63
C LYS A 51 -5.02 -20.39 -6.41
N LYS A 52 -6.05 -20.24 -7.23
CA LYS A 52 -6.55 -21.33 -8.10
C LYS A 52 -5.55 -21.69 -9.22
N HIS A 53 -4.88 -20.71 -9.82
CA HIS A 53 -4.01 -20.92 -10.99
C HIS A 53 -2.53 -21.04 -10.66
N PHE A 54 -2.13 -20.51 -9.50
CA PHE A 54 -0.76 -20.47 -8.98
C PHE A 54 -0.81 -20.76 -7.48
N PRO A 55 -1.05 -22.04 -7.07
CA PRO A 55 -1.30 -22.40 -5.67
C PRO A 55 -0.12 -22.07 -4.74
N ASP A 56 1.10 -22.14 -5.25
CA ASP A 56 2.35 -21.89 -4.50
C ASP A 56 2.76 -20.41 -4.50
N MET A 57 1.98 -19.52 -5.16
CA MET A 57 2.27 -18.09 -5.17
C MET A 57 1.91 -17.45 -3.84
N ASP A 58 2.88 -16.80 -3.20
CA ASP A 58 2.61 -15.97 -2.02
C ASP A 58 1.75 -14.76 -2.39
N ILE A 59 0.75 -14.50 -1.56
CA ILE A 59 -0.14 -13.34 -1.72
C ILE A 59 0.03 -12.40 -0.55
N HIS A 60 0.36 -11.14 -0.86
CA HIS A 60 0.37 -10.05 0.10
C HIS A 60 -0.89 -9.17 -0.10
N ALA A 61 -1.70 -9.07 0.94
CA ALA A 61 -2.88 -8.20 0.93
C ALA A 61 -2.43 -6.72 0.94
N SER A 62 -2.79 -5.99 -0.09
CA SER A 62 -2.38 -4.59 -0.26
C SER A 62 -2.99 -3.67 0.79
N THR A 63 -2.28 -2.59 1.15
CA THR A 63 -2.84 -1.45 1.90
C THR A 63 -4.11 -0.87 1.24
N GLN A 64 -4.28 -1.07 -0.07
CA GLN A 64 -5.48 -0.69 -0.83
C GLN A 64 -6.74 -1.48 -0.40
N MET A 65 -6.60 -2.59 0.33
CA MET A 65 -7.71 -3.34 0.94
C MET A 65 -8.22 -2.70 2.22
N THR A 66 -7.58 -1.64 2.70
CA THR A 66 -7.98 -0.85 3.88
C THR A 66 -8.09 -1.73 5.14
N GLN A 67 -7.07 -2.56 5.39
CA GLN A 67 -7.05 -3.40 6.58
C GLN A 67 -6.66 -2.57 7.81
N THR A 68 -7.59 -2.47 8.75
CA THR A 68 -7.48 -1.67 9.97
C THR A 68 -7.65 -2.49 11.24
N GLY A 69 -7.67 -3.84 11.14
CA GLY A 69 -7.85 -4.69 12.32
C GLY A 69 -7.74 -6.17 12.03
N SER A 70 -7.73 -6.96 13.11
CA SER A 70 -7.47 -8.41 13.09
C SER A 70 -8.54 -9.23 12.39
N LEU A 71 -9.82 -8.86 12.48
CA LEU A 71 -10.91 -9.65 11.88
C LEU A 71 -10.80 -9.72 10.35
N GLY A 72 -10.53 -8.58 9.70
CA GLY A 72 -10.33 -8.54 8.26
C GLY A 72 -9.05 -9.27 7.84
N SER A 73 -7.97 -9.11 8.60
CA SER A 73 -6.70 -9.79 8.35
C SER A 73 -6.82 -11.30 8.50
N LYS A 74 -7.58 -11.79 9.49
CA LYS A 74 -7.86 -13.21 9.66
C LYS A 74 -8.63 -13.78 8.47
N LEU A 75 -9.64 -13.06 7.97
CA LEU A 75 -10.34 -13.47 6.75
C LEU A 75 -9.38 -13.59 5.55
N LEU A 76 -8.45 -12.63 5.40
CA LEU A 76 -7.46 -12.68 4.33
C LEU A 76 -6.49 -13.85 4.49
N TRP A 77 -6.09 -14.18 5.72
CA TRP A 77 -5.31 -15.37 6.03
C TRP A 77 -6.05 -16.64 5.62
N ASP A 78 -7.31 -16.79 6.03
CA ASP A 78 -8.16 -17.93 5.67
C ASP A 78 -8.36 -18.05 4.14
N MET A 79 -8.23 -16.95 3.40
CA MET A 79 -8.24 -16.91 1.94
C MET A 79 -6.88 -17.18 1.30
N GLY A 80 -5.82 -17.36 2.07
CA GLY A 80 -4.47 -17.67 1.63
C GLY A 80 -3.57 -16.45 1.39
N ALA A 81 -3.77 -15.34 2.10
CA ALA A 81 -2.76 -14.28 2.16
C ALA A 81 -1.69 -14.63 3.20
N GLU A 82 -0.43 -14.55 2.82
CA GLU A 82 0.71 -14.78 3.71
C GLU A 82 1.09 -13.51 4.48
N ARG A 83 0.81 -12.34 3.89
CA ARG A 83 1.16 -11.04 4.45
C ARG A 83 0.04 -10.04 4.30
N VAL A 84 -0.12 -9.17 5.29
CA VAL A 84 -0.98 -7.99 5.23
C VAL A 84 -0.14 -6.72 5.25
N VAL A 85 -0.41 -5.80 4.31
CA VAL A 85 0.12 -4.43 4.36
C VAL A 85 -0.89 -3.57 5.09
N THR A 86 -0.56 -3.12 6.29
CA THR A 86 -1.46 -2.33 7.13
C THR A 86 -1.88 -1.02 6.46
N SER A 87 -3.06 -0.53 6.82
CA SER A 87 -3.44 0.85 6.53
C SER A 87 -2.52 1.80 7.30
N ARG A 88 -2.22 2.97 6.70
CA ARG A 88 -1.34 3.99 7.31
C ARG A 88 -1.96 4.63 8.55
N GLU A 89 -3.25 4.45 8.73
CA GLU A 89 -4.07 5.00 9.82
C GLU A 89 -3.98 4.18 11.10
N MET A 90 -3.43 2.95 11.03
CA MET A 90 -3.29 2.09 12.21
C MET A 90 -2.23 2.61 13.18
N THR A 91 -2.59 2.62 14.45
CA THR A 91 -1.67 2.88 15.57
C THR A 91 -0.80 1.65 15.86
N LEU A 92 0.33 1.84 16.56
CA LEU A 92 1.18 0.72 16.99
C LEU A 92 0.43 -0.26 17.91
N THR A 93 -0.48 0.23 18.75
CA THR A 93 -1.32 -0.60 19.61
C THR A 93 -2.24 -1.51 18.80
N GLU A 94 -2.85 -0.99 17.74
CA GLU A 94 -3.69 -1.78 16.83
C GLU A 94 -2.88 -2.79 16.02
N ILE A 95 -1.66 -2.44 15.61
CA ILE A 95 -0.75 -3.37 14.93
C ILE A 95 -0.32 -4.50 15.88
N ALA A 96 0.04 -4.17 17.12
CA ALA A 96 0.39 -5.16 18.14
C ALA A 96 -0.80 -6.10 18.46
N GLN A 97 -2.02 -5.56 18.51
CA GLN A 97 -3.22 -6.39 18.67
C GLN A 97 -3.45 -7.31 17.45
N LEU A 98 -3.25 -6.79 16.24
CA LEU A 98 -3.34 -7.60 15.02
C LEU A 98 -2.32 -8.74 15.03
N HIS A 99 -1.07 -8.48 15.41
CA HIS A 99 -0.03 -9.50 15.53
C HIS A 99 -0.40 -10.56 16.56
N LYS A 100 -0.94 -10.16 17.70
CA LYS A 100 -1.40 -11.08 18.75
C LYS A 100 -2.56 -11.98 18.28
N ASP A 101 -3.51 -11.43 17.53
CA ASP A 101 -4.71 -12.12 17.06
C ASP A 101 -4.45 -13.01 15.83
N CYS A 102 -3.42 -12.69 15.05
CA CYS A 102 -3.02 -13.39 13.83
C CYS A 102 -1.50 -13.61 13.82
N PRO A 103 -0.94 -14.46 14.72
CA PRO A 103 0.50 -14.58 14.92
C PRO A 103 1.24 -15.17 13.72
N ASP A 104 0.56 -15.94 12.88
CA ASP A 104 1.16 -16.58 11.71
C ASP A 104 1.19 -15.65 10.48
N MET A 105 0.41 -14.56 10.48
CA MET A 105 0.38 -13.61 9.38
C MET A 105 1.53 -12.62 9.47
N GLU A 106 2.32 -12.51 8.41
CA GLU A 106 3.33 -11.46 8.31
C GLU A 106 2.68 -10.07 8.18
N ILE A 107 3.17 -9.14 8.99
CA ILE A 107 2.70 -7.75 8.97
C ILE A 107 3.74 -6.87 8.26
N GLU A 108 3.30 -6.14 7.24
CA GLU A 108 4.10 -5.10 6.57
C GLU A 108 3.50 -3.72 6.84
N SER A 109 4.32 -2.76 7.27
CA SER A 109 3.86 -1.40 7.54
C SER A 109 4.74 -0.36 6.86
N PHE A 110 4.12 0.75 6.41
CA PHE A 110 4.88 1.88 5.90
C PHE A 110 5.69 2.54 7.02
N VAL A 111 6.95 2.84 6.73
CA VAL A 111 7.88 3.50 7.67
C VAL A 111 8.48 4.78 7.10
N HIS A 112 8.44 4.98 5.78
CA HIS A 112 9.04 6.15 5.15
C HIS A 112 8.35 6.53 3.85
N GLY A 113 8.29 7.84 3.58
CA GLY A 113 7.86 8.42 2.32
C GLY A 113 6.49 9.08 2.37
N ALA A 114 5.90 9.28 1.19
CA ALA A 114 4.71 10.10 1.03
C ALA A 114 3.47 9.51 1.73
N MET A 115 2.78 10.36 2.50
CA MET A 115 1.49 10.06 3.12
C MET A 115 0.33 10.49 2.23
N CYS A 116 -0.72 9.67 2.14
CA CYS A 116 -1.99 10.09 1.55
C CYS A 116 -2.78 10.96 2.52
N TYR A 117 -3.48 11.97 1.99
CA TYR A 117 -4.42 12.76 2.78
C TYR A 117 -5.66 11.97 3.19
N CYS A 118 -6.12 11.09 2.31
CA CYS A 118 -7.30 10.25 2.50
C CYS A 118 -6.91 8.90 3.09
N TYR A 119 -7.88 8.21 3.69
CA TYR A 119 -7.73 6.82 4.12
C TYR A 119 -7.16 5.93 3.02
N SER A 120 -6.34 4.96 3.43
CA SER A 120 -5.69 4.01 2.53
C SER A 120 -6.72 3.29 1.65
N GLY A 121 -6.52 3.33 0.33
CA GLY A 121 -7.42 2.68 -0.63
C GLY A 121 -8.77 3.35 -0.89
N GLN A 122 -9.13 4.44 -0.19
CA GLN A 122 -10.48 5.04 -0.24
C GLN A 122 -10.54 6.39 -0.98
N CYS A 123 -9.44 6.85 -1.57
CA CYS A 123 -9.40 8.15 -2.20
C CYS A 123 -10.05 8.18 -3.59
N LEU A 124 -11.06 9.03 -3.76
CA LEU A 124 -11.72 9.28 -5.04
C LEU A 124 -11.40 10.66 -5.65
N MET A 125 -10.62 11.50 -4.96
CA MET A 125 -10.39 12.89 -5.35
C MET A 125 -9.82 13.03 -6.78
N SER A 126 -8.82 12.21 -7.12
CA SER A 126 -8.21 12.24 -8.45
C SER A 126 -9.15 11.74 -9.55
N SER A 127 -10.11 10.88 -9.21
CA SER A 127 -11.17 10.43 -10.14
C SER A 127 -12.13 11.56 -10.46
N PHE A 128 -12.62 12.26 -9.43
CA PHE A 128 -13.59 13.35 -9.59
C PHE A 128 -12.99 14.58 -10.27
N ARG A 129 -11.75 14.95 -9.95
CA ARG A 129 -11.12 16.18 -10.45
C ARG A 129 -10.53 16.04 -11.86
N GLY A 130 -10.20 14.83 -12.32
CA GLY A 130 -9.50 14.69 -13.60
C GLY A 130 -9.70 13.33 -14.28
N GLY A 131 -10.69 12.55 -13.88
CA GLY A 131 -10.95 11.21 -14.47
C GLY A 131 -9.82 10.19 -14.28
N ARG A 132 -8.84 10.48 -13.40
CA ARG A 132 -7.66 9.65 -13.15
C ARG A 132 -7.80 8.92 -11.81
N SER A 133 -8.30 7.69 -11.84
CA SER A 133 -8.51 6.91 -10.61
C SER A 133 -7.19 6.54 -9.91
N GLY A 134 -7.05 6.96 -8.65
CA GLY A 134 -5.96 6.54 -7.77
C GLY A 134 -5.99 5.04 -7.51
N ASN A 135 -7.19 4.48 -7.33
CA ASN A 135 -7.41 3.05 -7.09
C ASN A 135 -7.15 2.18 -8.35
N ARG A 136 -6.89 2.81 -9.50
CA ARG A 136 -6.42 2.17 -10.73
C ARG A 136 -4.97 2.57 -11.08
N GLY A 137 -4.19 2.98 -10.09
CA GLY A 137 -2.78 3.33 -10.24
C GLY A 137 -2.51 4.65 -10.98
N ARG A 138 -3.53 5.50 -11.22
CA ARG A 138 -3.46 6.70 -12.07
C ARG A 138 -3.61 8.02 -11.29
N CYS A 139 -3.36 8.00 -9.98
CA CYS A 139 -3.49 9.21 -9.14
C CYS A 139 -2.69 10.38 -9.70
N ALA A 140 -3.35 11.52 -9.93
CA ALA A 140 -2.72 12.77 -10.35
C ALA A 140 -2.20 13.62 -9.18
N GLN A 141 -2.32 13.12 -7.95
CA GLN A 141 -1.91 13.79 -6.71
C GLN A 141 -2.55 15.19 -6.51
N PRO A 142 -3.87 15.34 -6.69
CA PRO A 142 -4.51 16.66 -6.53
C PRO A 142 -4.33 17.23 -5.11
N CYS A 143 -4.17 16.39 -4.08
CA CYS A 143 -3.87 16.85 -2.72
C CYS A 143 -2.49 17.54 -2.57
N ARG A 144 -1.61 17.46 -3.58
CA ARG A 144 -0.29 18.13 -3.60
C ARG A 144 -0.30 19.45 -4.34
N LEU A 145 -1.46 19.90 -4.80
CA LEU A 145 -1.62 21.21 -5.44
C LEU A 145 -1.87 22.31 -4.39
N SER A 146 -1.62 23.55 -4.78
CA SER A 146 -1.99 24.70 -3.96
C SER A 146 -3.49 24.97 -4.02
N TYR A 147 -4.07 25.32 -2.87
CA TYR A 147 -5.49 25.64 -2.72
C TYR A 147 -5.66 26.95 -1.97
N LYS A 148 -6.67 27.72 -2.36
CA LYS A 148 -7.21 28.79 -1.53
C LYS A 148 -8.27 28.19 -0.62
N VAL A 149 -8.15 28.45 0.66
CA VAL A 149 -9.08 27.99 1.68
C VAL A 149 -9.90 29.18 2.16
N TYR A 150 -11.20 29.03 2.21
CA TYR A 150 -12.13 30.09 2.62
C TYR A 150 -12.93 29.63 3.85
N ASP A 151 -13.13 30.57 4.77
CA ASP A 151 -14.14 30.48 5.81
C ASP A 151 -15.19 31.53 5.45
N ASN A 152 -16.39 31.09 5.07
CA ASN A 152 -17.37 31.91 4.38
C ASN A 152 -16.72 32.62 3.15
N ASP A 153 -16.74 33.96 3.10
CA ASP A 153 -16.17 34.75 1.99
C ASP A 153 -14.74 35.22 2.23
N SER A 154 -14.14 34.85 3.38
CA SER A 154 -12.81 35.29 3.77
C SER A 154 -11.78 34.21 3.48
N GLN A 155 -10.75 34.53 2.66
CA GLN A 155 -9.63 33.62 2.47
C GLN A 155 -8.79 33.57 3.76
N ILE A 156 -8.61 32.34 4.31
CA ILE A 156 -7.94 32.12 5.60
C ILE A 156 -6.49 31.60 5.45
N ASN A 157 -6.02 31.34 4.24
CA ASN A 157 -4.64 30.93 3.99
C ASN A 157 -3.96 31.90 3.00
N ASP A 158 -2.64 31.99 3.08
CA ASP A 158 -1.76 32.77 2.21
C ASP A 158 -0.96 31.86 1.25
N LYS A 159 0.04 32.46 0.59
CA LYS A 159 0.91 31.72 -0.34
C LYS A 159 1.79 30.68 0.35
N ASP A 160 2.21 30.95 1.58
CA ASP A 160 3.12 30.09 2.35
C ASP A 160 2.37 28.86 2.89
N ASN A 161 1.06 28.97 3.11
CA ASN A 161 0.16 27.94 3.56
C ASN A 161 -0.78 27.42 2.47
N SER A 162 -0.42 27.55 1.20
CA SER A 162 -1.29 27.19 0.07
C SER A 162 -1.45 25.69 -0.15
N PHE A 163 -0.57 24.83 0.39
CA PHE A 163 -0.63 23.38 0.23
C PHE A 163 -1.45 22.70 1.34
N ALA A 164 -2.65 23.21 1.59
CA ALA A 164 -3.51 22.83 2.73
C ALA A 164 -3.83 21.34 2.84
N LEU A 165 -3.85 20.61 1.73
CA LEU A 165 -4.13 19.16 1.71
C LEU A 165 -2.86 18.30 1.61
N SER A 166 -1.68 18.92 1.53
CA SER A 166 -0.43 18.18 1.38
C SER A 166 0.08 17.69 2.72
N SER A 167 -0.11 16.41 3.00
CA SER A 167 0.46 15.77 4.19
C SER A 167 2.00 15.83 4.15
N LYS A 168 2.64 15.91 5.33
CA LYS A 168 4.09 15.71 5.46
C LYS A 168 4.45 14.26 5.13
N ASP A 169 5.66 14.04 4.64
CA ASP A 169 6.17 12.69 4.43
C ASP A 169 6.40 12.00 5.80
N MET A 170 6.16 10.70 5.85
CA MET A 170 6.43 9.88 7.03
C MET A 170 7.94 9.66 7.18
N CYS A 171 8.43 9.69 8.39
CA CYS A 171 9.75 9.19 8.78
C CYS A 171 9.62 8.54 10.15
N ALA A 172 9.53 7.22 10.18
CA ALA A 172 9.33 6.44 11.39
C ALA A 172 10.65 5.92 12.01
N LEU A 173 11.80 6.38 11.51
CA LEU A 173 13.10 5.95 12.00
C LEU A 173 13.27 6.13 13.53
N PRO A 174 12.83 7.25 14.14
CA PRO A 174 12.96 7.43 15.60
C PRO A 174 12.16 6.43 16.45
N ILE A 175 11.11 5.82 15.91
CA ILE A 175 10.24 4.86 16.59
C ILE A 175 10.37 3.44 16.02
N LEU A 176 11.44 3.17 15.28
CA LEU A 176 11.65 1.88 14.64
C LEU A 176 11.67 0.69 15.61
N PRO A 177 12.28 0.79 16.80
CA PRO A 177 12.21 -0.28 17.80
C PRO A 177 10.76 -0.61 18.19
N ASP A 178 9.93 0.41 18.43
CA ASP A 178 8.52 0.23 18.82
C ASP A 178 7.70 -0.45 17.71
N ILE A 179 8.03 -0.13 16.45
CA ILE A 179 7.40 -0.76 15.26
C ILE A 179 7.74 -2.25 15.20
N ILE A 180 8.99 -2.61 15.46
CA ILE A 180 9.45 -4.01 15.49
C ILE A 180 8.81 -4.75 16.66
N GLU A 181 8.76 -4.13 17.84
CA GLU A 181 8.11 -4.70 19.04
C GLU A 181 6.61 -4.92 18.83
N ALA A 182 5.94 -4.06 18.05
CA ALA A 182 4.54 -4.24 17.68
C ALA A 182 4.30 -5.42 16.72
N GLY A 183 5.34 -6.13 16.27
CA GLY A 183 5.25 -7.32 15.44
C GLY A 183 5.30 -7.05 13.93
N VAL A 184 5.76 -5.88 13.50
CA VAL A 184 5.98 -5.60 12.08
C VAL A 184 7.17 -6.40 11.57
N TYR A 185 6.91 -7.31 10.64
CA TYR A 185 7.90 -8.16 9.99
C TYR A 185 8.62 -7.47 8.82
N SER A 186 7.91 -6.64 8.06
CA SER A 186 8.42 -6.00 6.85
C SER A 186 8.23 -4.48 6.88
N LEU A 187 9.31 -3.74 6.64
CA LEU A 187 9.32 -2.27 6.63
C LEU A 187 9.14 -1.76 5.20
N LYS A 188 8.07 -1.01 4.95
CA LYS A 188 7.75 -0.52 3.61
C LYS A 188 8.17 0.93 3.42
N ILE A 189 9.01 1.18 2.41
CA ILE A 189 9.40 2.52 1.98
C ILE A 189 8.58 2.90 0.75
N GLU A 190 7.84 4.02 0.81
CA GLU A 190 7.14 4.57 -0.36
C GLU A 190 8.12 5.38 -1.21
N GLY A 191 8.42 4.88 -2.40
CA GLY A 191 9.39 5.50 -3.29
C GLY A 191 9.03 5.45 -4.77
N ARG A 192 7.81 5.02 -5.13
CA ARG A 192 7.40 4.80 -6.52
C ARG A 192 7.57 6.03 -7.41
N MET A 193 7.35 7.22 -6.87
CA MET A 193 7.49 8.50 -7.59
C MET A 193 8.84 9.19 -7.32
N LYS A 194 9.76 8.53 -6.62
CA LYS A 194 11.07 9.06 -6.27
C LYS A 194 12.15 8.50 -7.22
N ASN A 195 13.34 9.10 -7.21
CA ASN A 195 14.46 8.62 -8.02
C ASN A 195 15.23 7.48 -7.34
N VAL A 196 16.15 6.85 -8.08
CA VAL A 196 16.97 5.73 -7.60
C VAL A 196 17.84 6.11 -6.40
N THR A 197 18.40 7.32 -6.39
CA THR A 197 19.24 7.82 -5.29
C THR A 197 18.47 7.90 -3.98
N TYR A 198 17.22 8.39 -4.02
CA TYR A 198 16.34 8.40 -2.86
C TYR A 198 16.08 6.97 -2.34
N ALA A 199 15.71 6.05 -3.23
CA ALA A 199 15.43 4.68 -2.85
C ALA A 199 16.67 4.00 -2.21
N ALA A 200 17.84 4.15 -2.81
CA ALA A 200 19.08 3.59 -2.29
C ALA A 200 19.46 4.19 -0.94
N TYR A 201 19.42 5.53 -0.81
CA TYR A 201 19.80 6.21 0.42
C TYR A 201 18.85 5.87 1.58
N VAL A 202 17.54 6.00 1.37
CA VAL A 202 16.56 5.69 2.43
C VAL A 202 16.66 4.23 2.85
N THR A 203 16.78 3.31 1.91
CA THR A 203 16.92 1.87 2.22
C THR A 203 18.20 1.62 3.03
N SER A 204 19.31 2.29 2.73
CA SER A 204 20.57 2.12 3.49
C SER A 204 20.47 2.61 4.95
N VAL A 205 19.60 3.59 5.21
CA VAL A 205 19.38 4.11 6.59
C VAL A 205 18.52 3.16 7.42
N TYR A 206 17.55 2.47 6.80
CA TYR A 206 16.67 1.51 7.50
C TYR A 206 17.25 0.10 7.58
N ARG A 207 18.36 -0.19 6.92
CA ARG A 207 19.05 -1.49 6.91
C ARG A 207 20.09 -1.60 8.03
#